data_2b4776fc4b3c2a8c0e5e3f546e16e2da
#
_entry.id   2b4776fc4b3c2a8c0e5e3f546e16e2da
#
_cell.length_a   1.000
_cell.length_b   1.000
_cell.length_c   1.000
_cell.angle_alpha   90.00
_cell.angle_beta   90.00
_cell.angle_gamma   90.00
#
_symmetry.space_group_name_H-M   'P 1'
#
loop_
_entity.id
_entity.type
_entity.pdbx_description
1 polymer ?
#
loop_
_entity_poly.entity_id
_entity_poly.type
_entity_poly.pdbx_seq_one_letter_code
_entity_poly.pdbx_strand_id
1 'polypeptide(L)'
;ETFSQKIYSQNKESSLISSLDKGYESYYILGVGDVININFQGAEIFSGTYIINNRGNLVLPELNSVKADGLTENELATKLERSYEKYLKDPNISIRLFKARPVTIYLKGEIKEPGLYKIDNSKATETLNLGPITGFNKENLANFSTFNRQPKLFEAIQVAQGFTNYADLKKIKIKRKNSNTQGGGYITTTVNLLNLFEEG
;
A
#
# COMPACT_ATOMS: atom_id res chain seq x y z
N GLU A 1 -32.66 -21.78 -12.61
CA GLU A 1 -32.16 -21.00 -11.45
C GLU A 1 -33.00 -19.73 -11.36
N THR A 2 -33.73 -19.55 -10.26
CA THR A 2 -34.63 -18.43 -10.05
C THR A 2 -33.84 -17.15 -9.72
N PHE A 3 -34.40 -16.00 -10.18
CA PHE A 3 -33.84 -14.66 -9.97
C PHE A 3 -33.43 -14.39 -8.50
N SER A 4 -34.15 -14.98 -7.53
CA SER A 4 -33.83 -14.93 -6.09
C SER A 4 -32.51 -15.60 -5.71
N GLN A 5 -32.13 -16.69 -6.36
CA GLN A 5 -30.87 -17.38 -6.09
C GLN A 5 -29.65 -16.59 -6.57
N LYS A 6 -29.83 -15.85 -7.68
CA LYS A 6 -28.79 -15.01 -8.24
C LYS A 6 -28.52 -13.76 -7.37
N ILE A 7 -29.55 -13.17 -6.78
CA ILE A 7 -29.40 -12.05 -5.83
C ILE A 7 -28.79 -12.53 -4.51
N TYR A 8 -29.12 -13.72 -4.04
CA TYR A 8 -28.57 -14.29 -2.82
C TYR A 8 -27.08 -14.62 -2.95
N SER A 9 -26.63 -15.11 -4.10
CA SER A 9 -25.20 -15.37 -4.38
C SER A 9 -24.41 -14.07 -4.51
N GLN A 10 -24.93 -13.04 -5.18
CA GLN A 10 -24.26 -11.73 -5.28
C GLN A 10 -24.13 -11.02 -3.92
N ASN A 11 -25.15 -11.10 -3.06
CA ASN A 11 -25.08 -10.54 -1.72
C ASN A 11 -24.11 -11.29 -0.82
N LYS A 12 -23.92 -12.60 -1.01
CA LYS A 12 -22.96 -13.40 -0.25
C LYS A 12 -21.51 -13.13 -0.70
N GLU A 13 -21.28 -12.94 -1.99
CA GLU A 13 -19.96 -12.54 -2.51
C GLU A 13 -19.58 -11.11 -2.08
N SER A 14 -20.52 -10.16 -2.13
CA SER A 14 -20.24 -8.79 -1.64
C SER A 14 -19.98 -8.74 -0.13
N SER A 15 -20.66 -9.58 0.66
CA SER A 15 -20.41 -9.68 2.11
C SER A 15 -19.08 -10.38 2.43
N LEU A 16 -18.66 -11.36 1.63
CA LEU A 16 -17.34 -12.00 1.75
C LEU A 16 -16.22 -11.04 1.35
N ILE A 17 -16.39 -10.26 0.28
CA ILE A 17 -15.42 -9.24 -0.14
C ILE A 17 -15.30 -8.15 0.93
N SER A 18 -16.41 -7.70 1.52
CA SER A 18 -16.38 -6.70 2.61
C SER A 18 -15.80 -7.24 3.91
N SER A 19 -15.90 -8.55 4.19
CA SER A 19 -15.29 -9.18 5.36
C SER A 19 -13.80 -9.45 5.17
N LEU A 20 -13.34 -9.66 3.93
CA LEU A 20 -11.92 -9.76 3.59
C LEU A 20 -11.23 -8.40 3.65
N ASP A 21 -11.94 -7.31 3.33
CA ASP A 21 -11.40 -5.94 3.37
C ASP A 21 -11.26 -5.40 4.83
N LYS A 22 -11.95 -5.99 5.81
CA LYS A 22 -11.84 -5.63 7.24
C LYS A 22 -10.58 -6.13 7.95
N GLY A 23 -9.75 -6.95 7.31
CA GLY A 23 -8.58 -7.59 7.93
C GLY A 23 -7.22 -7.01 7.53
N TYR A 24 -7.15 -6.18 6.52
CA TYR A 24 -5.90 -5.56 6.09
C TYR A 24 -5.90 -4.08 6.41
N GLU A 25 -5.69 -3.74 7.68
CA GLU A 25 -5.24 -2.38 7.99
C GLU A 25 -3.97 -2.13 7.18
N SER A 26 -3.98 -1.10 6.34
CA SER A 26 -2.81 -0.70 5.58
C SER A 26 -1.73 -0.27 6.56
N TYR A 27 -0.77 -1.13 6.82
CA TYR A 27 0.41 -0.82 7.63
C TYR A 27 1.42 0.02 6.85
N TYR A 28 1.07 0.50 5.66
CA TYR A 28 1.92 1.36 4.89
C TYR A 28 2.03 2.73 5.55
N ILE A 29 3.27 3.14 5.82
CA ILE A 29 3.56 4.45 6.38
C ILE A 29 3.84 5.40 5.23
N LEU A 30 2.96 6.37 5.07
CA LEU A 30 3.07 7.42 4.08
C LEU A 30 4.37 8.21 4.26
N GLY A 31 4.94 8.70 3.16
CA GLY A 31 6.18 9.47 3.19
C GLY A 31 6.40 10.32 1.95
N VAL A 32 7.51 11.04 1.97
CA VAL A 32 7.90 11.97 0.89
C VAL A 32 7.95 11.27 -0.45
N GLY A 33 7.23 11.81 -1.44
CA GLY A 33 7.16 11.28 -2.80
C GLY A 33 6.01 10.30 -3.04
N ASP A 34 5.27 9.88 -2.00
CA ASP A 34 4.04 9.13 -2.19
C ASP A 34 2.97 10.02 -2.84
N VAL A 35 2.19 9.41 -3.73
CA VAL A 35 1.00 10.02 -4.33
C VAL A 35 -0.22 9.32 -3.78
N ILE A 36 -1.17 10.06 -3.26
CA ILE A 36 -2.39 9.56 -2.66
C ILE A 36 -3.62 10.14 -3.37
N ASN A 37 -4.68 9.36 -3.41
CA ASN A 37 -6.00 9.84 -3.81
C ASN A 37 -6.82 10.08 -2.55
N ILE A 38 -7.39 11.27 -2.43
CA ILE A 38 -8.26 11.67 -1.33
C ILE A 38 -9.65 11.89 -1.89
N ASN A 39 -10.64 11.24 -1.30
CA ASN A 39 -12.04 11.38 -1.65
C ASN A 39 -12.83 11.93 -0.49
N PHE A 40 -13.50 13.07 -0.70
CA PHE A 40 -14.40 13.72 0.24
C PHE A 40 -15.84 13.39 -0.13
N GLN A 41 -16.53 12.62 0.70
CA GLN A 41 -17.95 12.33 0.46
C GLN A 41 -18.80 13.59 0.66
N GLY A 42 -19.56 13.93 -0.39
CA GLY A 42 -20.42 15.12 -0.37
C GLY A 42 -19.70 16.47 -0.55
N ALA A 43 -18.39 16.44 -0.81
CA ALA A 43 -17.59 17.63 -1.08
C ALA A 43 -16.52 17.35 -2.14
N GLU A 44 -16.95 16.86 -3.31
CA GLU A 44 -16.10 16.36 -4.40
C GLU A 44 -15.10 17.40 -4.91
N ILE A 45 -15.38 18.70 -4.72
CA ILE A 45 -14.46 19.80 -5.09
C ILE A 45 -13.11 19.71 -4.36
N PHE A 46 -13.05 19.08 -3.20
CA PHE A 46 -11.82 18.84 -2.43
C PHE A 46 -11.16 17.50 -2.76
N SER A 47 -11.88 16.62 -3.48
CA SER A 47 -11.38 15.32 -3.88
C SER A 47 -10.31 15.45 -4.97
N GLY A 48 -9.29 14.59 -4.92
CA GLY A 48 -8.24 14.64 -5.93
C GLY A 48 -7.02 13.81 -5.57
N THR A 49 -6.02 13.92 -6.45
CA THR A 49 -4.73 13.25 -6.30
C THR A 49 -3.70 14.25 -5.79
N TYR A 50 -3.03 13.89 -4.70
CA TYR A 50 -2.10 14.75 -4.00
C TYR A 50 -0.76 14.05 -3.80
N ILE A 51 0.34 14.81 -3.88
CA ILE A 51 1.70 14.32 -3.63
C ILE A 51 2.20 14.81 -2.27
N ILE A 52 2.84 13.92 -1.51
CA ILE A 52 3.53 14.29 -0.28
C ILE A 52 4.86 14.96 -0.66
N ASN A 53 4.98 16.23 -0.38
CA ASN A 53 6.14 17.04 -0.76
C ASN A 53 7.40 16.69 0.06
N ASN A 54 8.53 17.31 -0.30
CA ASN A 54 9.84 17.08 0.33
C ASN A 54 9.92 17.43 1.83
N ARG A 55 8.95 18.19 2.36
CA ARG A 55 8.79 18.48 3.80
C ARG A 55 7.91 17.45 4.51
N GLY A 56 7.37 16.47 3.77
CA GLY A 56 6.45 15.45 4.27
C GLY A 56 5.03 15.96 4.47
N ASN A 57 4.63 16.99 3.75
CA ASN A 57 3.32 17.61 3.85
C ASN A 57 2.53 17.45 2.56
N LEU A 58 1.20 17.47 2.70
CA LEU A 58 0.24 17.69 1.62
C LEU A 58 -0.13 19.17 1.55
N VAL A 59 -0.36 19.68 0.35
CA VAL A 59 -0.97 20.99 0.13
C VAL A 59 -2.42 20.75 -0.26
N LEU A 60 -3.33 21.18 0.59
CA LEU A 60 -4.77 20.93 0.45
C LEU A 60 -5.53 22.26 0.42
N PRO A 61 -6.65 22.33 -0.29
CA PRO A 61 -7.54 23.47 -0.23
C PRO A 61 -7.92 23.81 1.22
N GLU A 62 -8.10 25.06 1.55
CA GLU A 62 -8.45 25.62 2.87
C GLU A 62 -7.43 25.34 4.00
N LEU A 63 -6.76 24.19 4.00
CA LEU A 63 -5.80 23.80 5.07
C LEU A 63 -4.36 24.21 4.78
N ASN A 64 -4.04 24.64 3.56
CA ASN A 64 -2.69 24.96 3.07
C ASN A 64 -1.71 23.79 3.17
N SER A 65 -1.23 23.46 4.35
CA SER A 65 -0.17 22.46 4.55
C SER A 65 -0.48 21.55 5.73
N VAL A 66 -0.57 20.23 5.46
CA VAL A 66 -0.88 19.22 6.47
C VAL A 66 0.21 18.14 6.48
N LYS A 67 0.77 17.84 7.65
CA LYS A 67 1.78 16.78 7.81
C LYS A 67 1.15 15.42 7.54
N ALA A 68 1.69 14.70 6.57
CA ALA A 68 1.28 13.34 6.15
C ALA A 68 2.39 12.30 6.36
N ASP A 69 3.67 12.70 6.25
CA ASP A 69 4.80 11.78 6.45
C ASP A 69 4.79 11.16 7.85
N GLY A 70 4.90 9.84 7.89
CA GLY A 70 4.91 9.05 9.12
C GLY A 70 3.53 8.62 9.62
N LEU A 71 2.45 8.89 8.87
CA LEU A 71 1.10 8.45 9.15
C LEU A 71 0.70 7.29 8.23
N THR A 72 -0.26 6.48 8.65
CA THR A 72 -1.00 5.56 7.78
C THR A 72 -2.10 6.30 7.02
N GLU A 73 -2.73 5.65 6.02
CA GLU A 73 -3.88 6.21 5.30
C GLU A 73 -5.04 6.57 6.25
N ASN A 74 -5.36 5.65 7.18
CA ASN A 74 -6.45 5.85 8.16
C ASN A 74 -6.15 6.98 9.15
N GLU A 75 -4.90 7.04 9.65
CA GLU A 75 -4.48 8.11 10.57
C GLU A 75 -4.53 9.48 9.90
N LEU A 76 -4.14 9.55 8.63
CA LEU A 76 -4.23 10.78 7.86
C LEU A 76 -5.69 11.17 7.57
N ALA A 77 -6.56 10.20 7.24
CA ALA A 77 -7.99 10.44 7.04
C ALA A 77 -8.62 11.06 8.29
N THR A 78 -8.45 10.42 9.45
CA THR A 78 -8.96 10.95 10.73
C THR A 78 -8.43 12.35 11.06
N LYS A 79 -7.14 12.59 10.74
CA LYS A 79 -6.54 13.92 10.93
C LYS A 79 -7.17 14.97 10.03
N LEU A 80 -7.41 14.63 8.75
CA LEU A 80 -8.04 15.55 7.81
C LEU A 80 -9.51 15.81 8.18
N GLU A 81 -10.27 14.80 8.57
CA GLU A 81 -11.65 14.95 9.03
C GLU A 81 -11.73 16.00 10.14
N ARG A 82 -10.95 15.86 11.21
CA ARG A 82 -10.88 16.85 12.28
C ARG A 82 -10.46 18.24 11.81
N SER A 83 -9.55 18.32 10.84
CA SER A 83 -9.07 19.61 10.32
C SER A 83 -10.11 20.31 9.46
N TYR A 84 -10.94 19.55 8.76
CA TYR A 84 -12.01 20.06 7.89
C TYR A 84 -13.35 20.32 8.59
N GLU A 85 -13.55 19.92 9.86
CA GLU A 85 -14.75 20.26 10.66
C GLU A 85 -15.08 21.75 10.70
N LYS A 86 -14.07 22.60 10.48
CA LYS A 86 -14.25 24.06 10.39
C LYS A 86 -14.93 24.53 9.11
N TYR A 87 -14.87 23.72 8.07
CA TYR A 87 -15.28 24.06 6.69
C TYR A 87 -16.43 23.18 6.22
N LEU A 88 -16.53 21.95 6.72
CA LEU A 88 -17.49 20.94 6.30
C LEU A 88 -18.24 20.40 7.51
N LYS A 89 -19.52 20.14 7.34
CA LYS A 89 -20.33 19.45 8.35
C LYS A 89 -20.12 17.93 8.18
N ASP A 90 -19.68 17.27 9.27
CA ASP A 90 -19.46 15.82 9.33
C ASP A 90 -18.62 15.29 8.15
N PRO A 91 -17.38 15.78 7.95
CA PRO A 91 -16.55 15.37 6.82
C PRO A 91 -16.23 13.88 6.90
N ASN A 92 -16.49 13.16 5.83
CA ASN A 92 -16.12 11.76 5.67
C ASN A 92 -15.08 11.66 4.55
N ILE A 93 -13.86 11.30 4.92
CA ILE A 93 -12.69 11.34 4.03
C ILE A 93 -12.08 9.95 3.91
N SER A 94 -12.00 9.45 2.70
CA SER A 94 -11.25 8.24 2.39
C SER A 94 -9.95 8.55 1.67
N ILE A 95 -8.89 7.88 2.06
CA ILE A 95 -7.55 8.03 1.48
C ILE A 95 -7.07 6.69 0.96
N ARG A 96 -6.50 6.70 -0.24
CA ARG A 96 -5.85 5.52 -0.84
C ARG A 96 -4.51 5.90 -1.43
N LEU A 97 -3.52 5.07 -1.21
CA LEU A 97 -2.23 5.19 -1.88
C LEU A 97 -2.43 4.98 -3.38
N PHE A 98 -2.13 6.00 -4.17
CA PHE A 98 -2.21 5.93 -5.64
C PHE A 98 -0.90 5.42 -6.24
N LYS A 99 0.24 5.95 -5.75
CA LYS A 99 1.57 5.53 -6.17
C LYS A 99 2.52 5.60 -4.99
N ALA A 100 3.11 4.47 -4.63
CA ALA A 100 4.13 4.42 -3.60
C ALA A 100 5.46 4.99 -4.13
N ARG A 101 6.19 5.68 -3.26
CA ARG A 101 7.59 6.05 -3.52
C ARG A 101 8.45 4.81 -3.68
N PRO A 102 9.58 4.89 -4.39
CA PRO A 102 10.59 3.83 -4.36
C PRO A 102 11.10 3.59 -2.94
N VAL A 103 11.20 2.33 -2.54
CA VAL A 103 11.67 1.96 -1.20
C VAL A 103 13.11 1.51 -1.27
N THR A 104 13.94 2.05 -0.36
CA THR A 104 15.31 1.61 -0.19
C THR A 104 15.38 0.58 0.93
N ILE A 105 15.90 -0.61 0.62
CA ILE A 105 16.01 -1.74 1.53
C ILE A 105 17.48 -2.10 1.69
N TYR A 106 17.92 -2.27 2.93
CA TYR A 106 19.23 -2.80 3.24
C TYR A 106 19.13 -4.28 3.59
N LEU A 107 19.74 -5.13 2.78
CA LEU A 107 19.79 -6.58 2.95
C LEU A 107 21.15 -6.99 3.50
N LYS A 108 21.14 -7.81 4.56
CA LYS A 108 22.34 -8.30 5.23
C LYS A 108 22.15 -9.72 5.77
N GLY A 109 23.23 -10.38 6.10
CA GLY A 109 23.26 -11.76 6.59
C GLY A 109 23.44 -12.74 5.44
N GLU A 110 22.83 -13.92 5.55
CA GLU A 110 22.96 -15.04 4.62
C GLU A 110 22.16 -14.83 3.34
N ILE A 111 22.45 -13.74 2.64
CA ILE A 111 21.94 -13.35 1.33
C ILE A 111 23.10 -13.44 0.34
N LYS A 112 22.86 -13.91 -0.90
CA LYS A 112 23.92 -14.08 -1.90
C LYS A 112 24.60 -12.76 -2.25
N GLU A 113 23.82 -11.70 -2.41
CA GLU A 113 24.33 -10.34 -2.64
C GLU A 113 23.81 -9.40 -1.56
N PRO A 114 24.48 -9.28 -0.41
CA PRO A 114 24.11 -8.31 0.61
C PRO A 114 24.41 -6.89 0.13
N GLY A 115 23.51 -5.93 0.45
CA GLY A 115 23.68 -4.55 0.00
C GLY A 115 22.45 -3.68 0.16
N LEU A 116 22.55 -2.48 -0.42
CA LEU A 116 21.47 -1.50 -0.45
C LEU A 116 20.75 -1.57 -1.80
N TYR A 117 19.45 -1.83 -1.76
CA TYR A 117 18.62 -1.99 -2.95
C TYR A 117 17.51 -0.95 -2.98
N LYS A 118 17.30 -0.35 -4.15
CA LYS A 118 16.15 0.50 -4.42
C LYS A 118 15.11 -0.32 -5.18
N ILE A 119 13.99 -0.61 -4.51
CA ILE A 119 12.86 -1.30 -5.13
C ILE A 119 11.90 -0.26 -5.66
N ASP A 120 11.71 -0.25 -6.96
CA ASP A 120 10.79 0.65 -7.66
C ASP A 120 9.57 -0.15 -8.14
N ASN A 121 8.39 0.28 -7.76
CA ASN A 121 7.14 -0.38 -8.13
C ASN A 121 6.78 -0.21 -9.63
N SER A 122 7.49 0.66 -10.37
CA SER A 122 7.22 0.94 -11.77
C SER A 122 7.55 -0.25 -12.70
N LYS A 123 8.42 -1.17 -12.27
CA LYS A 123 8.86 -2.33 -13.10
C LYS A 123 7.96 -3.57 -13.00
N ALA A 124 6.92 -3.54 -12.18
CA ALA A 124 6.02 -4.70 -12.00
C ALA A 124 5.16 -5.04 -13.23
N THR A 125 5.11 -4.17 -14.23
CA THR A 125 4.33 -4.34 -15.45
C THR A 125 5.00 -5.23 -16.50
N GLU A 126 6.32 -5.48 -16.39
CA GLU A 126 7.05 -6.21 -17.45
C GLU A 126 6.97 -7.75 -17.31
N THR A 127 6.52 -8.27 -16.16
CA THR A 127 6.52 -9.72 -15.90
C THR A 127 5.15 -10.40 -15.98
N LEU A 128 4.06 -9.66 -16.12
CA LEU A 128 2.76 -10.25 -16.41
C LEU A 128 2.61 -10.41 -17.93
N ASN A 129 3.21 -11.46 -18.46
CA ASN A 129 2.95 -11.95 -19.82
C ASN A 129 1.53 -12.57 -19.84
N LEU A 130 0.52 -11.74 -19.59
CA LEU A 130 -0.86 -12.11 -19.77
C LEU A 130 -1.08 -12.23 -21.28
N GLY A 131 -1.23 -13.46 -21.76
CA GLY A 131 -1.58 -13.75 -23.14
C GLY A 131 -2.77 -12.90 -23.62
N PRO A 132 -3.11 -12.90 -24.91
CA PRO A 132 -4.07 -11.99 -25.50
C PRO A 132 -5.46 -12.16 -24.84
N ILE A 133 -5.74 -11.37 -23.81
CA ILE A 133 -7.09 -11.22 -23.27
C ILE A 133 -7.81 -10.26 -24.21
N THR A 134 -8.62 -10.81 -25.08
CA THR A 134 -9.46 -10.07 -26.01
C THR A 134 -10.46 -9.22 -25.22
N GLY A 135 -10.33 -7.90 -25.33
CA GLY A 135 -11.32 -6.95 -24.80
C GLY A 135 -10.79 -5.86 -23.86
N PHE A 136 -9.53 -5.91 -23.45
CA PHE A 136 -8.93 -4.84 -22.63
C PHE A 136 -7.83 -4.11 -23.40
N ASN A 137 -7.93 -2.79 -23.50
CA ASN A 137 -6.87 -1.96 -24.06
C ASN A 137 -5.63 -2.02 -23.16
N LYS A 138 -4.46 -2.22 -23.75
CA LYS A 138 -3.15 -2.35 -23.07
C LYS A 138 -2.84 -1.16 -22.14
N GLU A 139 -3.35 0.02 -22.47
CA GLU A 139 -3.23 1.25 -21.66
C GLU A 139 -4.03 1.18 -20.36
N ASN A 140 -5.22 0.56 -20.37
CA ASN A 140 -6.05 0.39 -19.17
C ASN A 140 -5.48 -0.66 -18.22
N LEU A 141 -4.84 -1.71 -18.75
CA LEU A 141 -4.18 -2.73 -17.93
C LEU A 141 -2.90 -2.19 -17.27
N ALA A 142 -2.10 -1.40 -18.01
CA ALA A 142 -0.92 -0.74 -17.46
C ALA A 142 -1.29 0.19 -16.31
N ASN A 143 -2.39 0.94 -16.45
CA ASN A 143 -2.89 1.81 -15.40
C ASN A 143 -3.43 1.05 -14.18
N PHE A 144 -4.05 -0.11 -14.37
CA PHE A 144 -4.64 -0.88 -13.26
C PHE A 144 -3.61 -1.67 -12.45
N SER A 145 -2.54 -2.15 -13.07
CA SER A 145 -1.51 -2.97 -12.40
C SER A 145 -0.40 -2.15 -11.74
N THR A 146 -0.24 -0.87 -12.12
CA THR A 146 0.81 0.01 -11.57
C THR A 146 0.38 0.69 -10.28
N PHE A 147 -0.92 0.71 -10.00
CA PHE A 147 -1.48 1.42 -8.85
C PHE A 147 -1.48 0.53 -7.61
N ASN A 148 -1.01 1.08 -6.52
CA ASN A 148 -1.16 0.53 -5.17
C ASN A 148 -0.32 -0.73 -4.84
N ARG A 149 0.76 -1.02 -5.57
CA ARG A 149 1.63 -2.14 -5.23
C ARG A 149 2.71 -1.72 -4.24
N GLN A 150 2.58 -2.19 -3.01
CA GLN A 150 3.64 -2.07 -2.02
C GLN A 150 4.79 -3.03 -2.36
N PRO A 151 6.07 -2.65 -2.16
CA PRO A 151 7.20 -3.55 -2.37
C PRO A 151 7.10 -4.75 -1.44
N LYS A 152 7.21 -5.94 -1.99
CA LYS A 152 7.14 -7.19 -1.24
C LYS A 152 8.54 -7.65 -0.82
N LEU A 153 8.62 -8.32 0.32
CA LEU A 153 9.87 -8.94 0.80
C LEU A 153 10.50 -9.86 -0.26
N PHE A 154 9.68 -10.59 -1.00
CA PHE A 154 10.13 -11.49 -2.06
C PHE A 154 10.90 -10.75 -3.17
N GLU A 155 10.47 -9.58 -3.57
CA GLU A 155 11.15 -8.76 -4.60
C GLU A 155 12.55 -8.34 -4.14
N ALA A 156 12.68 -7.96 -2.87
CA ALA A 156 13.97 -7.63 -2.30
C ALA A 156 14.93 -8.82 -2.31
N ILE A 157 14.44 -10.01 -1.93
CA ILE A 157 15.22 -11.26 -1.94
C ILE A 157 15.61 -11.65 -3.37
N GLN A 158 14.70 -11.51 -4.32
CA GLN A 158 14.95 -11.83 -5.73
C GLN A 158 16.03 -10.93 -6.34
N VAL A 159 16.01 -9.62 -6.08
CA VAL A 159 17.03 -8.68 -6.56
C VAL A 159 18.40 -9.00 -5.99
N ALA A 160 18.47 -9.51 -4.76
CA ALA A 160 19.70 -9.96 -4.11
C ALA A 160 20.08 -11.42 -4.43
N GLN A 161 19.51 -11.99 -5.51
CA GLN A 161 19.75 -13.35 -6.00
C GLN A 161 19.44 -14.48 -5.01
N GLY A 162 18.66 -14.19 -3.98
CA GLY A 162 18.20 -15.16 -3.00
C GLY A 162 19.13 -15.35 -1.81
N PHE A 163 18.90 -16.42 -1.08
CA PHE A 163 19.64 -16.77 0.13
C PHE A 163 20.85 -17.66 -0.18
N THR A 164 21.82 -17.69 0.74
CA THR A 164 22.86 -18.71 0.77
C THR A 164 22.30 -20.01 1.36
N ASN A 165 23.07 -21.10 1.23
CA ASN A 165 22.71 -22.41 1.81
C ASN A 165 22.73 -22.44 3.35
N TYR A 166 23.28 -21.40 3.98
CA TYR A 166 23.41 -21.26 5.43
C TYR A 166 22.32 -20.39 6.06
N ALA A 167 21.38 -19.88 5.24
CA ALA A 167 20.33 -18.98 5.70
C ALA A 167 19.29 -19.71 6.58
N ASP A 168 19.00 -19.17 7.75
CA ASP A 168 17.88 -19.63 8.60
C ASP A 168 16.58 -18.96 8.14
N LEU A 169 15.86 -19.63 7.23
CA LEU A 169 14.60 -19.13 6.67
C LEU A 169 13.47 -19.05 7.70
N LYS A 170 13.62 -19.67 8.88
CA LYS A 170 12.65 -19.56 9.99
C LYS A 170 12.78 -18.27 10.76
N LYS A 171 13.89 -17.54 10.59
CA LYS A 171 14.23 -16.36 11.41
C LYS A 171 14.63 -15.14 10.57
N ILE A 172 13.87 -14.82 9.56
CA ILE A 172 14.09 -13.60 8.77
C ILE A 172 13.63 -12.39 9.59
N LYS A 173 14.55 -11.52 9.92
CA LYS A 173 14.27 -10.28 10.68
C LYS A 173 14.01 -9.12 9.72
N ILE A 174 12.86 -8.50 9.85
CA ILE A 174 12.44 -7.32 9.10
C ILE A 174 12.39 -6.14 10.06
N LYS A 175 13.26 -5.13 9.85
CA LYS A 175 13.21 -3.88 10.58
C LYS A 175 12.59 -2.80 9.70
N ARG A 176 11.50 -2.18 10.16
CA ARG A 176 10.77 -1.15 9.44
C ARG A 176 10.45 0.04 10.33
N LYS A 177 10.22 1.21 9.71
CA LYS A 177 9.73 2.40 10.42
C LYS A 177 8.33 2.14 10.97
N ASN A 178 8.05 2.62 12.17
CA ASN A 178 6.72 2.58 12.78
C ASN A 178 5.98 3.90 12.53
N SER A 179 4.63 3.88 12.63
CA SER A 179 3.81 5.09 12.55
C SER A 179 4.15 6.06 13.69
N ASN A 180 4.11 7.35 13.40
CA ASN A 180 4.35 8.40 14.39
C ASN A 180 3.28 8.38 15.50
N THR A 181 2.05 8.02 15.19
CA THR A 181 0.94 7.91 16.18
C THR A 181 1.07 6.69 17.07
N GLN A 182 1.78 5.65 16.59
CA GLN A 182 2.09 4.44 17.37
C GLN A 182 3.46 4.50 18.06
N GLY A 183 3.96 5.69 18.35
CA GLY A 183 5.21 5.90 19.05
C GLY A 183 6.45 6.11 18.16
N GLY A 184 6.31 6.05 16.85
CA GLY A 184 7.41 6.28 15.91
C GLY A 184 8.56 5.27 16.01
N GLY A 185 9.74 5.67 15.54
CA GLY A 185 10.95 4.83 15.61
C GLY A 185 10.93 3.64 14.66
N TYR A 186 11.44 2.49 15.10
CA TYR A 186 11.52 1.27 14.31
C TYR A 186 10.95 0.08 15.05
N ILE A 187 10.24 -0.78 14.34
CA ILE A 187 9.80 -2.10 14.82
C ILE A 187 10.56 -3.19 14.09
N THR A 188 10.78 -4.31 14.78
CA THR A 188 11.41 -5.50 14.21
C THR A 188 10.42 -6.65 14.29
N THR A 189 10.16 -7.28 13.15
CA THR A 189 9.31 -8.46 13.03
C THR A 189 10.16 -9.63 12.57
N THR A 190 9.95 -10.82 13.13
CA THR A 190 10.57 -12.06 12.66
C THR A 190 9.56 -12.84 11.86
N VAL A 191 9.95 -13.24 10.64
CA VAL A 191 9.11 -13.99 9.71
C VAL A 191 9.71 -15.36 9.48
N ASN A 192 8.87 -16.41 9.48
CA ASN A 192 9.23 -17.74 9.05
C ASN A 192 8.81 -17.92 7.58
N LEU A 193 9.79 -17.92 6.67
CA LEU A 193 9.49 -18.07 5.24
C LEU A 193 9.20 -19.51 4.84
N LEU A 194 9.60 -20.52 5.64
CA LEU A 194 9.31 -21.92 5.32
C LEU A 194 7.81 -22.20 5.34
N ASN A 195 7.07 -21.60 6.28
CA ASN A 195 5.61 -21.76 6.34
C ASN A 195 4.91 -21.30 5.05
N LEU A 196 5.48 -20.29 4.34
CA LEU A 196 4.92 -19.81 3.06
C LEU A 196 5.10 -20.82 1.91
N PHE A 197 6.05 -21.76 2.03
CA PHE A 197 6.30 -22.77 1.01
C PHE A 197 5.59 -24.10 1.32
N GLU A 198 5.16 -24.32 2.60
CA GLU A 198 4.48 -25.53 3.03
C GLU A 198 2.95 -25.41 2.94
N GLU A 199 2.41 -24.18 2.98
CA GLU A 199 0.96 -23.88 2.93
C GLU A 199 0.47 -23.41 1.55
N GLY A 200 1.34 -23.37 0.53
CA GLY A 200 1.08 -22.87 -0.83
C GLY A 200 0.67 -23.96 -1.83
#